data_dea2e2eb29e5a8f29236416feaeb44d2
#
_entry.id   dea2e2eb29e5a8f29236416feaeb44d2
#
_cell.length_a   1.000
_cell.length_b   1.000
_cell.length_c   1.000
_cell.angle_alpha   90.00
_cell.angle_beta   90.00
_cell.angle_gamma   90.00
#
_symmetry.space_group_name_H-M   'P 1'
#
loop_
_entity.id
_entity.type
_entity.pdbx_description
1 polymer ?
#
loop_
_entity_poly.entity_id
_entity_poly.type
_entity_poly.pdbx_seq_one_letter_code
_entity_poly.pdbx_strand_id
1 'polypeptide(L)'
;MTFHFHAFLGDIDDRLYQAEIAVTSDWHLPRRGFPATSKQMTKQSFTLDQQAESERIAKRIARAGICSRREAEARILDGRVTVNGEMISSPALNVGARDKITIDGKPLPGREPAGLWRYYKPRGLVVSDRDEQNRETIFDHLPQDLPRLMTVGRLDLDSEGLLLMTNDGDLARHLELPSTGWSRKYRVRAQGQINESQLAALADGVTIDGIRYGQVIAKLDRQMASNAWLTVAIREGKNREIRRIMEYLGHKVSRLIRISYGPFQLGDLEDGAIEQVKARVLADQLGLGDSTLEASEKPTLSINKPAYKSGAKRGRNANHSGKPSRGNPHKTGRR
;
A
#
# COMPACT_ATOMS: atom_id res chain seq x y z
N MET A 1 -22.13 35.18 28.38
CA MET A 1 -22.12 33.69 28.32
C MET A 1 -22.31 33.30 26.87
N THR A 2 -21.21 33.11 26.16
CA THR A 2 -21.24 32.63 24.77
C THR A 2 -20.35 31.40 24.71
N PHE A 3 -20.98 30.25 24.69
CA PHE A 3 -20.30 28.93 24.68
C PHE A 3 -19.82 28.56 23.28
N HIS A 4 -18.58 28.13 23.26
CA HIS A 4 -17.88 27.53 22.12
C HIS A 4 -18.54 26.22 21.67
N PHE A 5 -19.06 26.18 20.45
CA PHE A 5 -19.59 24.99 19.79
C PHE A 5 -19.01 24.86 18.38
N HIS A 6 -17.69 24.63 18.26
CA HIS A 6 -17.10 24.50 16.90
C HIS A 6 -16.02 23.43 16.75
N ALA A 7 -15.86 22.49 17.69
CA ALA A 7 -14.80 21.48 17.62
C ALA A 7 -15.28 20.03 17.49
N PHE A 8 -16.60 19.75 17.42
CA PHE A 8 -17.13 18.39 17.52
C PHE A 8 -17.80 17.84 16.26
N LEU A 9 -17.96 18.63 15.22
CA LEU A 9 -18.66 18.22 13.98
C LEU A 9 -17.77 17.53 12.93
N GLY A 10 -16.46 17.53 13.10
CA GLY A 10 -15.52 16.93 12.11
C GLY A 10 -15.45 15.40 12.17
N ASP A 11 -15.54 14.81 13.37
CA ASP A 11 -15.33 13.37 13.56
C ASP A 11 -16.60 12.52 13.39
N ILE A 12 -17.78 13.12 13.61
CA ILE A 12 -19.06 12.40 13.48
C ILE A 12 -19.42 12.20 12.00
N ASP A 13 -19.06 13.15 11.15
CA ASP A 13 -19.37 13.10 9.71
C ASP A 13 -18.53 12.03 8.97
N ASP A 14 -17.29 11.78 9.43
CA ASP A 14 -16.41 10.74 8.84
C ASP A 14 -16.87 9.31 9.19
N ARG A 15 -17.44 9.09 10.39
CA ARG A 15 -17.94 7.77 10.82
C ARG A 15 -19.27 7.39 10.15
N LEU A 16 -20.18 8.33 10.00
CA LEU A 16 -21.44 8.11 9.29
C LEU A 16 -21.21 7.83 7.80
N TYR A 17 -20.22 8.48 7.20
CA TYR A 17 -19.88 8.26 5.79
C TYR A 17 -19.13 6.94 5.54
N GLN A 18 -18.42 6.39 6.53
CA GLN A 18 -17.85 5.04 6.47
C GLN A 18 -18.93 3.96 6.50
N ALA A 19 -20.03 4.19 7.22
CA ALA A 19 -21.17 3.25 7.28
C ALA A 19 -21.96 3.19 5.94
N GLU A 20 -22.03 4.29 5.18
CA GLU A 20 -22.70 4.30 3.86
C GLU A 20 -21.91 3.56 2.77
N ILE A 21 -20.61 3.36 2.92
CA ILE A 21 -19.77 2.63 1.94
C ILE A 21 -20.06 1.13 1.93
N ALA A 22 -20.53 0.59 3.05
CA ALA A 22 -20.87 -0.84 3.17
C ALA A 22 -22.11 -1.25 2.36
N VAL A 23 -22.94 -0.29 1.91
CA VAL A 23 -24.26 -0.58 1.32
C VAL A 23 -24.29 -0.50 -0.21
N THR A 24 -23.28 0.08 -0.88
CA THR A 24 -23.31 0.25 -2.34
C THR A 24 -22.25 -0.57 -3.07
N SER A 25 -22.44 -1.91 -3.04
CA SER A 25 -21.63 -2.86 -3.84
C SER A 25 -21.99 -2.89 -5.34
N ASP A 26 -22.99 -2.13 -5.79
CA ASP A 26 -23.45 -2.11 -7.19
C ASP A 26 -22.90 -0.96 -8.02
N TRP A 27 -21.58 -0.89 -8.14
CA TRP A 27 -20.93 -0.09 -9.18
C TRP A 27 -20.58 -0.95 -10.40
N HIS A 28 -21.59 -1.31 -11.16
CA HIS A 28 -21.41 -1.64 -12.58
C HIS A 28 -21.13 -0.31 -13.30
N LEU A 29 -19.89 -0.08 -13.72
CA LEU A 29 -19.56 0.99 -14.66
C LEU A 29 -20.54 0.93 -15.83
N PRO A 30 -21.23 2.01 -16.20
CA PRO A 30 -22.12 1.99 -17.34
C PRO A 30 -21.33 1.53 -18.56
N ARG A 31 -21.80 0.52 -19.25
CA ARG A 31 -21.18 -0.05 -20.46
C ARG A 31 -21.14 0.92 -21.66
N ARG A 32 -21.51 2.17 -21.48
CA ARG A 32 -21.47 3.22 -22.50
C ARG A 32 -20.23 4.08 -22.29
N GLY A 33 -19.16 3.78 -23.06
CA GLY A 33 -17.96 4.63 -23.10
C GLY A 33 -16.64 3.94 -23.41
N PHE A 34 -16.61 2.62 -23.47
CA PHE A 34 -15.45 1.95 -24.04
C PHE A 34 -15.76 1.59 -25.48
N PRO A 35 -14.99 2.07 -26.48
CA PRO A 35 -15.09 1.49 -27.80
C PRO A 35 -14.81 0.00 -27.66
N ALA A 36 -15.79 -0.81 -28.07
CA ALA A 36 -15.63 -2.26 -28.19
C ALA A 36 -14.65 -2.56 -29.34
N THR A 37 -13.38 -2.32 -29.11
CA THR A 37 -12.38 -3.07 -29.80
C THR A 37 -12.30 -4.41 -29.09
N SER A 38 -13.08 -5.35 -29.61
CA SER A 38 -12.99 -6.77 -29.28
C SER A 38 -11.66 -7.36 -29.77
N LYS A 39 -10.53 -6.85 -29.23
CA LYS A 39 -9.40 -7.73 -28.99
C LYS A 39 -9.78 -8.47 -27.72
N GLN A 40 -10.16 -9.72 -27.88
CA GLN A 40 -10.17 -10.69 -26.79
C GLN A 40 -8.91 -10.46 -25.98
N MET A 41 -9.06 -9.82 -24.81
CA MET A 41 -8.02 -9.87 -23.79
C MET A 41 -7.93 -11.35 -23.44
N THR A 42 -7.00 -12.03 -24.08
CA THR A 42 -6.59 -13.36 -23.68
C THR A 42 -6.31 -13.24 -22.19
N LYS A 43 -7.13 -13.88 -21.36
CA LYS A 43 -6.81 -14.08 -19.94
C LYS A 43 -5.45 -14.78 -19.97
N GLN A 44 -4.38 -14.03 -19.76
CA GLN A 44 -3.09 -14.64 -19.49
C GLN A 44 -3.29 -15.35 -18.15
N SER A 45 -3.48 -16.67 -18.23
CA SER A 45 -3.52 -17.51 -17.06
C SER A 45 -2.19 -17.33 -16.33
N PHE A 46 -2.24 -16.76 -15.14
CA PHE A 46 -1.10 -16.73 -14.25
C PHE A 46 -0.85 -18.17 -13.82
N THR A 47 0.24 -18.73 -14.27
CA THR A 47 0.74 -20.01 -13.76
C THR A 47 1.70 -19.63 -12.63
N LEU A 48 1.36 -19.97 -11.39
CA LEU A 48 2.36 -20.03 -10.32
C LEU A 48 3.40 -21.04 -10.83
N ASP A 49 4.55 -20.55 -11.26
CA ASP A 49 5.62 -21.38 -11.82
C ASP A 49 6.13 -22.33 -10.73
N GLN A 50 5.40 -23.44 -10.55
CA GLN A 50 5.75 -24.47 -9.58
C GLN A 50 6.94 -25.30 -10.06
N GLN A 51 7.31 -25.18 -11.35
CA GLN A 51 8.30 -26.05 -11.99
C GLN A 51 9.16 -25.32 -13.02
N ALA A 52 9.68 -24.12 -12.70
CA ALA A 52 10.82 -23.66 -13.47
C ALA A 52 11.91 -24.72 -13.32
N GLU A 53 12.34 -25.33 -14.45
CA GLU A 53 13.42 -26.34 -14.46
C GLU A 53 14.66 -25.82 -13.75
N SER A 54 14.89 -24.51 -13.79
CA SER A 54 15.94 -23.83 -13.01
C SER A 54 15.59 -22.37 -12.71
N GLU A 55 16.03 -21.86 -11.56
CA GLU A 55 15.91 -20.45 -11.21
C GLU A 55 17.19 -19.93 -10.55
N ARG A 56 17.39 -18.61 -10.54
CA ARG A 56 18.51 -17.97 -9.81
C ARG A 56 18.51 -18.36 -8.34
N ILE A 57 19.65 -18.78 -7.82
CA ILE A 57 19.77 -19.22 -6.42
C ILE A 57 19.31 -18.16 -5.41
N ALA A 58 19.61 -16.87 -5.63
CA ALA A 58 19.12 -15.80 -4.77
C ALA A 58 17.59 -15.68 -4.78
N LYS A 59 16.93 -15.98 -5.92
CA LYS A 59 15.46 -16.04 -6.01
C LYS A 59 14.93 -17.23 -5.20
N ARG A 60 15.58 -18.40 -5.31
CA ARG A 60 15.20 -19.63 -4.56
C ARG A 60 15.27 -19.41 -3.06
N ILE A 61 16.37 -18.79 -2.58
CA ILE A 61 16.57 -18.49 -1.16
C ILE A 61 15.51 -17.48 -0.66
N ALA A 62 15.25 -16.42 -1.42
CA ALA A 62 14.23 -15.43 -1.05
C ALA A 62 12.81 -16.03 -1.00
N ARG A 63 12.48 -16.96 -1.89
CA ARG A 63 11.19 -17.70 -1.90
C ARG A 63 11.01 -18.61 -0.71
N ALA A 64 12.10 -19.07 -0.11
CA ALA A 64 12.05 -19.84 1.14
C ALA A 64 11.78 -18.97 2.38
N GLY A 65 11.56 -17.66 2.20
CA GLY A 65 11.17 -16.74 3.28
C GLY A 65 12.31 -16.29 4.21
N ILE A 66 13.54 -16.76 4.01
CA ILE A 66 14.65 -16.51 4.93
C ILE A 66 15.15 -15.06 4.87
N CYS A 67 15.25 -14.48 3.66
CA CYS A 67 15.81 -13.15 3.46
C CYS A 67 15.39 -12.55 2.10
N SER A 68 15.75 -11.29 1.84
CA SER A 68 15.58 -10.69 0.53
C SER A 68 16.56 -11.26 -0.50
N ARG A 69 16.31 -11.04 -1.80
CA ARG A 69 17.24 -11.45 -2.87
C ARG A 69 18.62 -10.81 -2.67
N ARG A 70 18.68 -9.51 -2.33
CA ARG A 70 19.94 -8.79 -2.08
C ARG A 70 20.71 -9.36 -0.88
N GLU A 71 20.01 -9.69 0.19
CA GLU A 71 20.62 -10.35 1.34
C GLU A 71 21.08 -11.78 1.02
N ALA A 72 20.35 -12.50 0.17
CA ALA A 72 20.78 -13.80 -0.32
C ALA A 72 22.07 -13.68 -1.16
N GLU A 73 22.15 -12.67 -2.05
CA GLU A 73 23.36 -12.39 -2.82
C GLU A 73 24.55 -12.05 -1.91
N ALA A 74 24.35 -11.21 -0.89
CA ALA A 74 25.39 -10.92 0.09
C ALA A 74 25.89 -12.19 0.82
N ARG A 75 24.97 -13.04 1.31
CA ARG A 75 25.35 -14.31 1.97
C ARG A 75 26.10 -15.28 1.04
N ILE A 76 25.81 -15.28 -0.27
CA ILE A 76 26.54 -16.05 -1.26
C ILE A 76 27.95 -15.53 -1.39
N LEU A 77 28.13 -14.21 -1.52
CA LEU A 77 29.44 -13.58 -1.62
C LEU A 77 30.28 -13.79 -0.35
N ASP A 78 29.64 -13.85 0.81
CA ASP A 78 30.28 -14.15 2.11
C ASP A 78 30.64 -15.65 2.27
N GLY A 79 30.38 -16.51 1.27
CA GLY A 79 30.68 -17.95 1.33
C GLY A 79 29.80 -18.74 2.30
N ARG A 80 28.64 -18.23 2.68
CA ARG A 80 27.71 -18.84 3.68
C ARG A 80 26.71 -19.80 3.06
N VAL A 81 26.71 -19.97 1.73
CA VAL A 81 25.75 -20.79 0.99
C VAL A 81 26.47 -21.94 0.30
N THR A 82 25.92 -23.15 0.45
CA THR A 82 26.39 -24.33 -0.32
C THR A 82 25.27 -24.88 -1.20
N VAL A 83 25.66 -25.47 -2.31
CA VAL A 83 24.78 -26.23 -3.20
C VAL A 83 25.37 -27.63 -3.39
N ASN A 84 24.61 -28.68 -3.08
CA ASN A 84 25.04 -30.07 -3.14
C ASN A 84 26.33 -30.35 -2.39
N GLY A 85 26.58 -29.59 -1.31
CA GLY A 85 27.77 -29.70 -0.46
C GLY A 85 28.96 -28.84 -0.87
N GLU A 86 28.89 -28.15 -2.04
CA GLU A 86 29.94 -27.26 -2.51
C GLU A 86 29.61 -25.80 -2.18
N MET A 87 30.57 -25.06 -1.64
CA MET A 87 30.47 -23.66 -1.34
C MET A 87 30.42 -22.86 -2.66
N ILE A 88 29.45 -21.98 -2.78
CA ILE A 88 29.30 -21.12 -3.96
C ILE A 88 29.69 -19.69 -3.65
N SER A 89 30.34 -19.02 -4.60
CA SER A 89 30.78 -17.62 -4.50
C SER A 89 30.08 -16.67 -5.49
N SER A 90 29.26 -17.21 -6.39
CA SER A 90 28.58 -16.41 -7.41
C SER A 90 27.07 -16.51 -7.30
N PRO A 91 26.35 -15.38 -7.18
CA PRO A 91 24.88 -15.34 -7.20
C PRO A 91 24.28 -15.63 -8.59
N ALA A 92 25.13 -15.72 -9.63
CA ALA A 92 24.71 -16.01 -10.99
C ALA A 92 24.31 -17.48 -11.24
N LEU A 93 24.55 -18.35 -10.26
CA LEU A 93 24.20 -19.76 -10.33
C LEU A 93 22.68 -19.96 -10.47
N ASN A 94 22.27 -20.83 -11.37
CA ASN A 94 20.90 -21.35 -11.45
C ASN A 94 20.83 -22.70 -10.72
N VAL A 95 19.75 -22.91 -10.00
CA VAL A 95 19.48 -24.13 -9.23
C VAL A 95 18.14 -24.73 -9.63
N GLY A 96 18.09 -26.05 -9.68
CA GLY A 96 16.88 -26.82 -9.98
C GLY A 96 16.16 -27.31 -8.72
N ALA A 97 15.05 -28.00 -8.91
CA ALA A 97 14.23 -28.52 -7.81
C ALA A 97 14.94 -29.56 -6.95
N ARG A 98 15.94 -30.27 -7.51
CA ARG A 98 16.68 -31.36 -6.84
C ARG A 98 17.91 -30.89 -6.09
N ASP A 99 18.35 -29.65 -6.31
CA ASP A 99 19.55 -29.14 -5.67
C ASP A 99 19.34 -28.92 -4.16
N LYS A 100 20.26 -29.46 -3.39
CA LYS A 100 20.30 -29.33 -1.91
C LYS A 100 21.05 -28.05 -1.56
N ILE A 101 20.33 -27.05 -1.07
CA ILE A 101 20.87 -25.75 -0.70
C ILE A 101 20.98 -25.70 0.82
N THR A 102 22.12 -25.23 1.35
CA THR A 102 22.26 -24.89 2.77
C THR A 102 22.71 -23.45 2.94
N ILE A 103 22.30 -22.83 4.03
CA ILE A 103 22.73 -21.50 4.45
C ILE A 103 23.20 -21.61 5.90
N ASP A 104 24.43 -21.19 6.17
CA ASP A 104 25.06 -21.32 7.50
C ASP A 104 24.99 -22.75 8.02
N GLY A 105 25.18 -23.75 7.13
CA GLY A 105 25.10 -25.18 7.45
C GLY A 105 23.68 -25.73 7.67
N LYS A 106 22.63 -24.91 7.60
CA LYS A 106 21.24 -25.36 7.77
C LYS A 106 20.55 -25.52 6.40
N PRO A 107 19.79 -26.61 6.22
CA PRO A 107 19.05 -26.83 4.97
C PRO A 107 18.06 -25.69 4.69
N LEU A 108 17.95 -25.31 3.41
CA LEU A 108 16.95 -24.35 2.97
C LEU A 108 15.54 -24.93 3.20
N PRO A 109 14.62 -24.21 3.89
CA PRO A 109 13.25 -24.66 4.06
C PRO A 109 12.53 -24.84 2.73
N GLY A 110 11.49 -25.66 2.71
CA GLY A 110 10.58 -25.74 1.59
C GLY A 110 9.90 -24.41 1.30
N ARG A 111 9.45 -24.25 0.05
CA ARG A 111 8.67 -23.07 -0.33
C ARG A 111 7.32 -23.07 0.38
N GLU A 112 6.97 -21.96 1.01
CA GLU A 112 5.62 -21.75 1.51
C GLU A 112 4.64 -21.51 0.36
N PRO A 113 3.37 -21.93 0.48
CA PRO A 113 2.32 -21.59 -0.48
C PRO A 113 2.22 -20.07 -0.67
N ALA A 114 2.02 -19.64 -1.91
CA ALA A 114 1.82 -18.22 -2.20
C ALA A 114 0.54 -17.72 -1.54
N GLY A 115 0.67 -16.67 -0.74
CA GLY A 115 -0.43 -16.00 -0.07
C GLY A 115 -0.52 -14.53 -0.47
N LEU A 116 -1.70 -13.96 -0.31
CA LEU A 116 -1.97 -12.54 -0.47
C LEU A 116 -2.65 -11.99 0.77
N TRP A 117 -2.24 -10.80 1.21
CA TRP A 117 -2.81 -10.10 2.35
C TRP A 117 -3.29 -8.72 1.94
N ARG A 118 -4.39 -8.28 2.55
CA ARG A 118 -4.87 -6.92 2.52
C ARG A 118 -4.38 -6.22 3.78
N TYR A 119 -3.71 -5.12 3.64
CA TYR A 119 -3.23 -4.29 4.74
C TYR A 119 -3.82 -2.90 4.61
N TYR A 120 -4.40 -2.36 5.67
CA TYR A 120 -4.73 -0.94 5.73
C TYR A 120 -3.47 -0.19 6.15
N LYS A 121 -2.79 0.41 5.18
CA LYS A 121 -1.63 1.23 5.46
C LYS A 121 -2.04 2.54 6.16
N PRO A 122 -1.62 2.80 7.40
CA PRO A 122 -1.80 4.10 8.04
C PRO A 122 -1.06 5.21 7.30
N ARG A 123 -1.54 6.43 7.48
CA ARG A 123 -0.81 7.62 7.04
C ARG A 123 0.45 7.80 7.90
N GLY A 124 1.56 8.22 7.29
CA GLY A 124 2.81 8.53 7.99
C GLY A 124 3.83 7.40 8.02
N LEU A 125 3.49 6.19 7.54
CA LEU A 125 4.43 5.09 7.41
C LEU A 125 5.02 5.00 6.00
N VAL A 126 6.30 4.66 5.93
CA VAL A 126 7.02 4.46 4.65
C VAL A 126 6.80 3.04 4.15
N VAL A 127 6.56 2.88 2.84
CA VAL A 127 6.47 1.56 2.19
C VAL A 127 7.86 1.19 1.65
N SER A 128 8.72 0.74 2.55
CA SER A 128 10.08 0.28 2.25
C SER A 128 10.56 -0.68 3.34
N ASP A 129 11.36 -1.69 2.99
CA ASP A 129 12.03 -2.58 3.95
C ASP A 129 13.04 -1.82 4.84
N ARG A 130 13.64 -0.76 4.32
CA ARG A 130 14.57 0.14 5.03
C ARG A 130 14.35 1.56 4.56
N ASP A 131 14.42 2.50 5.48
CA ASP A 131 14.36 3.92 5.19
C ASP A 131 15.68 4.62 5.57
N GLU A 132 16.28 5.30 4.62
CA GLU A 132 17.57 6.01 4.82
C GLU A 132 17.45 7.18 5.81
N GLN A 133 16.25 7.68 6.03
CA GLN A 133 15.97 8.79 6.96
C GLN A 133 15.47 8.28 8.32
N ASN A 134 15.56 6.97 8.60
CA ASN A 134 15.09 6.33 9.84
C ASN A 134 13.63 6.66 10.21
N ARG A 135 12.77 6.85 9.20
CA ARG A 135 11.32 6.98 9.41
C ARG A 135 10.72 5.60 9.65
N GLU A 136 9.65 5.55 10.42
CA GLU A 136 8.90 4.31 10.63
C GLU A 136 8.37 3.75 9.31
N THR A 137 8.57 2.46 9.11
CA THR A 137 8.10 1.72 7.96
C THR A 137 6.85 0.91 8.29
N ILE A 138 6.14 0.44 7.29
CA ILE A 138 5.00 -0.46 7.51
C ILE A 138 5.43 -1.76 8.18
N PHE A 139 6.66 -2.24 7.92
CA PHE A 139 7.16 -3.51 8.44
C PHE A 139 7.45 -3.47 9.94
N ASP A 140 7.72 -2.29 10.50
CA ASP A 140 7.94 -2.11 11.93
C ASP A 140 6.65 -2.33 12.76
N HIS A 141 5.49 -2.29 12.10
CA HIS A 141 4.17 -2.39 12.72
C HIS A 141 3.42 -3.68 12.37
N LEU A 142 4.01 -4.55 11.54
CA LEU A 142 3.38 -5.84 11.22
C LEU A 142 3.53 -6.84 12.36
N PRO A 143 2.55 -7.73 12.56
CA PRO A 143 2.66 -8.85 13.48
C PRO A 143 3.85 -9.75 13.17
N GLN A 144 4.54 -10.25 14.21
CA GLN A 144 5.75 -11.06 14.07
C GLN A 144 5.50 -12.50 13.60
N ASP A 145 4.28 -12.97 13.73
CA ASP A 145 3.84 -14.33 13.34
C ASP A 145 3.53 -14.46 11.84
N LEU A 146 3.59 -13.34 11.10
CA LEU A 146 3.42 -13.37 9.66
C LEU A 146 4.67 -13.90 8.94
N PRO A 147 4.49 -14.58 7.80
CA PRO A 147 5.62 -14.90 6.93
C PRO A 147 6.31 -13.62 6.47
N ARG A 148 7.51 -13.75 5.94
CA ARG A 148 8.16 -12.59 5.33
C ARG A 148 7.33 -12.08 4.15
N LEU A 149 6.75 -10.89 4.28
CA LEU A 149 5.92 -10.26 3.27
C LEU A 149 6.70 -9.22 2.46
N MET A 150 6.26 -9.00 1.24
CA MET A 150 6.64 -7.89 0.38
C MET A 150 5.39 -7.17 -0.12
N THR A 151 5.49 -5.91 -0.47
CA THR A 151 4.36 -5.11 -0.94
C THR A 151 4.12 -5.32 -2.43
N VAL A 152 2.86 -5.21 -2.83
CA VAL A 152 2.43 -5.11 -4.24
C VAL A 152 2.27 -3.63 -4.56
N GLY A 153 3.31 -3.05 -5.16
CA GLY A 153 3.42 -1.61 -5.36
C GLY A 153 3.61 -0.84 -4.05
N ARG A 154 3.36 0.45 -4.14
CA ARG A 154 3.56 1.35 -3.00
C ARG A 154 2.39 2.32 -2.83
N LEU A 155 2.30 2.87 -1.63
CA LEU A 155 1.55 4.08 -1.31
C LEU A 155 2.51 5.13 -0.75
N ASP A 156 2.28 6.40 -1.07
CA ASP A 156 3.09 7.49 -0.53
C ASP A 156 2.95 7.59 0.99
N LEU A 157 3.89 8.27 1.63
CA LEU A 157 3.91 8.54 3.07
C LEU A 157 2.60 9.15 3.57
N ASP A 158 2.06 10.11 2.81
CA ASP A 158 0.86 10.87 3.13
C ASP A 158 -0.44 10.26 2.54
N SER A 159 -0.35 9.06 1.95
CA SER A 159 -1.48 8.26 1.46
C SER A 159 -1.76 7.09 2.38
N GLU A 160 -3.00 6.64 2.44
CA GLU A 160 -3.49 5.60 3.34
C GLU A 160 -4.41 4.62 2.62
N GLY A 161 -4.83 3.56 3.31
CA GLY A 161 -5.79 2.58 2.84
C GLY A 161 -5.17 1.31 2.28
N LEU A 162 -5.85 0.65 1.36
CA LEU A 162 -5.51 -0.69 0.89
C LEU A 162 -4.12 -0.80 0.28
N LEU A 163 -3.26 -1.57 0.92
CA LEU A 163 -1.98 -2.04 0.38
C LEU A 163 -2.03 -3.56 0.32
N LEU A 164 -1.76 -4.14 -0.85
CA LEU A 164 -1.64 -5.57 -1.00
C LEU A 164 -0.21 -6.01 -0.65
N MET A 165 -0.09 -7.13 0.05
CA MET A 165 1.17 -7.74 0.44
C MET A 165 1.16 -9.23 0.11
N THR A 166 2.32 -9.80 -0.19
CA THR A 166 2.46 -11.22 -0.53
C THR A 166 3.79 -11.77 -0.06
N ASN A 167 3.87 -13.08 0.17
CA ASN A 167 5.13 -13.81 0.40
C ASN A 167 5.76 -14.32 -0.91
N ASP A 168 5.13 -14.08 -2.08
CA ASP A 168 5.59 -14.56 -3.37
C ASP A 168 5.90 -13.44 -4.35
N GLY A 169 7.16 -13.34 -4.80
CA GLY A 169 7.62 -12.26 -5.67
C GLY A 169 7.13 -12.34 -7.12
N ASP A 170 6.72 -13.52 -7.59
CA ASP A 170 6.16 -13.65 -8.93
C ASP A 170 4.69 -13.23 -8.92
N LEU A 171 3.98 -13.54 -7.84
CA LEU A 171 2.64 -12.99 -7.60
C LEU A 171 2.67 -11.47 -7.46
N ALA A 172 3.61 -10.91 -6.67
CA ALA A 172 3.75 -9.45 -6.55
C ALA A 172 3.94 -8.81 -7.93
N ARG A 173 4.89 -9.34 -8.72
CA ARG A 173 5.16 -8.83 -10.07
C ARG A 173 3.94 -8.92 -10.98
N HIS A 174 3.22 -10.05 -10.96
CA HIS A 174 2.00 -10.22 -11.78
C HIS A 174 0.95 -9.16 -11.46
N LEU A 175 0.72 -8.90 -10.16
CA LEU A 175 -0.26 -7.93 -9.70
C LEU A 175 0.14 -6.48 -10.02
N GLU A 176 1.43 -6.18 -10.12
CA GLU A 176 1.96 -4.85 -10.43
C GLU A 176 1.96 -4.52 -11.91
N LEU A 177 2.03 -5.52 -12.79
CA LEU A 177 2.19 -5.30 -14.22
C LEU A 177 1.05 -4.43 -14.78
N PRO A 178 1.37 -3.40 -15.57
CA PRO A 178 0.36 -2.59 -16.26
C PRO A 178 -0.53 -3.40 -17.20
N SER A 179 -0.02 -4.51 -17.73
CA SER A 179 -0.75 -5.42 -18.63
C SER A 179 -1.95 -6.10 -17.96
N THR A 180 -1.97 -6.25 -16.62
CA THR A 180 -3.14 -6.73 -15.89
C THR A 180 -4.30 -5.76 -15.97
N GLY A 181 -4.04 -4.48 -16.25
CA GLY A 181 -5.04 -3.45 -16.46
C GLY A 181 -5.92 -3.16 -15.23
N TRP A 182 -5.51 -3.59 -14.05
CA TRP A 182 -6.30 -3.44 -12.83
C TRP A 182 -6.48 -1.99 -12.43
N SER A 183 -7.73 -1.61 -12.22
CA SER A 183 -8.09 -0.28 -11.74
C SER A 183 -7.78 -0.15 -10.26
N ARG A 184 -7.28 1.02 -9.87
CA ARG A 184 -7.07 1.42 -8.49
C ARG A 184 -8.03 2.54 -8.17
N LYS A 185 -8.91 2.33 -7.18
CA LYS A 185 -9.89 3.34 -6.77
C LYS A 185 -9.45 4.01 -5.48
N TYR A 186 -9.66 5.31 -5.44
CA TYR A 186 -9.29 6.14 -4.29
C TYR A 186 -10.46 7.01 -3.88
N ARG A 187 -10.59 7.24 -2.57
CA ARG A 187 -11.35 8.35 -2.03
C ARG A 187 -10.40 9.53 -1.81
N VAL A 188 -10.79 10.66 -2.31
CA VAL A 188 -9.96 11.85 -2.35
C VAL A 188 -10.71 12.99 -1.67
N ARG A 189 -10.12 13.58 -0.62
CA ARG A 189 -10.59 14.82 -0.04
C ARG A 189 -9.76 15.96 -0.61
N ALA A 190 -10.40 16.81 -1.43
CA ALA A 190 -9.79 17.94 -2.08
C ALA A 190 -10.33 19.27 -1.53
N GLN A 191 -9.52 20.31 -1.50
CA GLN A 191 -9.91 21.65 -1.07
C GLN A 191 -10.59 22.40 -2.22
N GLY A 192 -11.57 23.25 -1.88
CA GLY A 192 -12.28 24.11 -2.81
C GLY A 192 -13.57 23.52 -3.38
N GLN A 193 -14.17 24.27 -4.32
CA GLN A 193 -15.37 23.88 -5.04
C GLN A 193 -14.96 23.14 -6.32
N ILE A 194 -15.47 21.94 -6.51
CA ILE A 194 -15.10 21.08 -7.64
C ILE A 194 -16.00 21.39 -8.84
N ASN A 195 -15.37 21.54 -9.99
CA ASN A 195 -16.08 21.67 -11.27
C ASN A 195 -16.17 20.29 -11.95
N GLU A 196 -17.37 19.72 -12.02
CA GLU A 196 -17.61 18.40 -12.59
C GLU A 196 -17.27 18.29 -14.07
N SER A 197 -17.37 19.37 -14.84
CA SER A 197 -16.98 19.35 -16.25
C SER A 197 -15.45 19.19 -16.42
N GLN A 198 -14.65 19.77 -15.52
CA GLN A 198 -13.21 19.54 -15.50
C GLN A 198 -12.86 18.08 -15.11
N LEU A 199 -13.61 17.48 -14.17
CA LEU A 199 -13.45 16.07 -13.86
C LEU A 199 -13.78 15.17 -15.05
N ALA A 200 -14.85 15.46 -15.77
CA ALA A 200 -15.25 14.69 -16.95
C ALA A 200 -14.18 14.70 -18.06
N ALA A 201 -13.50 15.83 -18.26
CA ALA A 201 -12.41 15.96 -19.25
C ALA A 201 -11.20 15.06 -18.95
N LEU A 202 -11.01 14.62 -17.71
CA LEU A 202 -9.94 13.68 -17.34
C LEU A 202 -10.11 12.28 -17.95
N ALA A 203 -11.31 11.94 -18.45
CA ALA A 203 -11.57 10.67 -19.11
C ALA A 203 -10.71 10.45 -20.38
N ASP A 204 -10.28 11.53 -21.03
CA ASP A 204 -9.39 11.50 -22.19
C ASP A 204 -7.90 11.51 -21.81
N GLY A 205 -7.63 11.55 -20.49
CA GLY A 205 -6.31 11.73 -19.91
C GLY A 205 -5.83 13.19 -20.04
N VAL A 206 -4.73 13.51 -19.37
CA VAL A 206 -4.19 14.88 -19.30
C VAL A 206 -2.67 14.88 -19.41
N THR A 207 -2.09 15.93 -19.98
CA THR A 207 -0.63 16.14 -19.98
C THR A 207 -0.29 17.29 -19.05
N ILE A 208 0.55 17.03 -18.04
CA ILE A 208 0.98 18.00 -17.04
C ILE A 208 2.51 17.98 -17.01
N ASP A 209 3.15 19.13 -17.18
CA ASP A 209 4.62 19.28 -17.18
C ASP A 209 5.33 18.27 -18.12
N GLY A 210 4.76 18.05 -19.32
CA GLY A 210 5.29 17.11 -20.30
C GLY A 210 5.03 15.63 -20.00
N ILE A 211 4.41 15.29 -18.86
CA ILE A 211 4.05 13.92 -18.48
C ILE A 211 2.60 13.66 -18.90
N ARG A 212 2.42 12.67 -19.79
CA ARG A 212 1.06 12.21 -20.16
C ARG A 212 0.52 11.28 -19.10
N TYR A 213 -0.61 11.62 -18.50
CA TYR A 213 -1.43 10.76 -17.65
C TYR A 213 -2.54 10.14 -18.48
N GLY A 214 -2.79 8.85 -18.25
CA GLY A 214 -3.82 8.10 -18.93
C GLY A 214 -5.23 8.50 -18.49
N GLN A 215 -6.21 7.67 -18.87
CA GLN A 215 -7.60 7.87 -18.49
C GLN A 215 -7.77 7.90 -16.97
N VAL A 216 -8.42 8.93 -16.47
CA VAL A 216 -8.83 9.07 -15.07
C VAL A 216 -10.33 9.22 -15.00
N ILE A 217 -10.99 8.34 -14.26
CA ILE A 217 -12.41 8.43 -14.00
C ILE A 217 -12.58 9.05 -12.61
N ALA A 218 -13.11 10.26 -12.56
CA ALA A 218 -13.33 11.01 -11.32
C ALA A 218 -14.81 11.37 -11.18
N LYS A 219 -15.37 11.17 -9.99
CA LYS A 219 -16.74 11.53 -9.65
C LYS A 219 -16.76 12.33 -8.36
N LEU A 220 -17.53 13.41 -8.34
CA LEU A 220 -17.84 14.15 -7.13
C LEU A 220 -18.88 13.35 -6.32
N ASP A 221 -18.50 12.96 -5.09
CA ASP A 221 -19.40 12.25 -4.17
C ASP A 221 -20.17 13.24 -3.29
N ARG A 222 -19.45 14.23 -2.75
CA ARG A 222 -20.03 15.23 -1.86
C ARG A 222 -19.27 16.54 -1.92
N GLN A 223 -19.96 17.66 -2.15
CA GLN A 223 -19.41 19.01 -2.03
C GLN A 223 -19.75 19.59 -0.66
N MET A 224 -18.75 20.17 0.01
CA MET A 224 -18.90 20.93 1.25
C MET A 224 -18.43 22.37 1.04
N ALA A 225 -18.59 23.24 2.04
CA ALA A 225 -18.26 24.65 1.92
C ALA A 225 -16.82 24.93 1.47
N SER A 226 -15.83 24.22 2.05
CA SER A 226 -14.39 24.46 1.81
C SER A 226 -13.65 23.27 1.19
N ASN A 227 -14.30 22.14 1.03
CA ASN A 227 -13.68 20.92 0.47
C ASN A 227 -14.74 20.00 -0.14
N ALA A 228 -14.27 19.00 -0.86
CA ALA A 228 -15.12 17.98 -1.48
C ALA A 228 -14.54 16.58 -1.29
N TRP A 229 -15.42 15.58 -1.30
CA TRP A 229 -15.06 14.21 -1.45
C TRP A 229 -15.31 13.73 -2.87
N LEU A 230 -14.34 13.00 -3.42
CA LEU A 230 -14.40 12.43 -4.75
C LEU A 230 -14.02 10.96 -4.71
N THR A 231 -14.57 10.17 -5.63
CA THR A 231 -14.06 8.85 -5.99
C THR A 231 -13.28 8.97 -7.29
N VAL A 232 -12.02 8.55 -7.27
CA VAL A 232 -11.12 8.62 -8.44
C VAL A 232 -10.59 7.23 -8.74
N ALA A 233 -10.69 6.81 -10.00
CA ALA A 233 -10.19 5.54 -10.50
C ALA A 233 -9.13 5.75 -11.60
N ILE A 234 -7.99 5.08 -11.47
CA ILE A 234 -6.87 5.09 -12.40
C ILE A 234 -6.44 3.65 -12.73
N ARG A 235 -5.84 3.41 -13.90
CA ARG A 235 -5.29 2.10 -14.28
C ARG A 235 -3.77 2.05 -14.21
N GLU A 236 -3.13 3.19 -14.16
CA GLU A 236 -1.69 3.34 -13.96
C GLU A 236 -1.39 3.77 -12.50
N GLY A 237 -0.15 4.02 -12.17
CA GLY A 237 0.26 4.40 -10.81
C GLY A 237 1.55 5.19 -10.88
N LYS A 238 1.53 6.28 -11.67
CA LYS A 238 2.65 7.20 -11.73
C LYS A 238 2.85 7.90 -10.38
N ASN A 239 4.06 8.36 -10.14
CA ASN A 239 4.38 9.02 -8.87
C ASN A 239 3.43 10.17 -8.58
N ARG A 240 2.73 10.09 -7.43
CA ARG A 240 1.78 11.09 -6.92
C ARG A 240 0.71 11.54 -7.94
N GLU A 241 0.32 10.63 -8.83
CA GLU A 241 -0.52 10.91 -9.99
C GLU A 241 -1.78 11.68 -9.65
N ILE A 242 -2.62 11.17 -8.74
CA ILE A 242 -3.88 11.82 -8.37
C ILE A 242 -3.63 13.21 -7.75
N ARG A 243 -2.58 13.37 -6.93
CA ARG A 243 -2.26 14.66 -6.31
C ARG A 243 -1.84 15.70 -7.34
N ARG A 244 -1.03 15.30 -8.35
CA ARG A 244 -0.60 16.18 -9.44
C ARG A 244 -1.77 16.58 -10.34
N ILE A 245 -2.66 15.62 -10.64
CA ILE A 245 -3.85 15.90 -11.45
C ILE A 245 -4.79 16.87 -10.73
N MET A 246 -5.06 16.63 -9.44
CA MET A 246 -5.91 17.52 -8.64
C MET A 246 -5.29 18.91 -8.47
N GLU A 247 -3.98 18.99 -8.29
CA GLU A 247 -3.25 20.27 -8.21
C GLU A 247 -3.30 21.05 -9.53
N TYR A 248 -3.17 20.36 -10.66
CA TYR A 248 -3.37 20.96 -12.00
C TYR A 248 -4.77 21.54 -12.17
N LEU A 249 -5.80 20.92 -11.58
CA LEU A 249 -7.17 21.46 -11.55
C LEU A 249 -7.36 22.57 -10.50
N GLY A 250 -6.31 22.94 -9.74
CA GLY A 250 -6.36 23.98 -8.70
C GLY A 250 -6.79 23.48 -7.32
N HIS A 251 -6.82 22.17 -7.08
CA HIS A 251 -7.31 21.56 -5.84
C HIS A 251 -6.21 20.83 -5.05
N LYS A 252 -5.94 21.28 -3.83
CA LYS A 252 -5.01 20.58 -2.92
C LYS A 252 -5.68 19.37 -2.30
N VAL A 253 -5.05 18.18 -2.42
CA VAL A 253 -5.52 16.94 -1.80
C VAL A 253 -5.09 16.91 -0.34
N SER A 254 -6.06 16.91 0.57
CA SER A 254 -5.85 16.84 2.03
C SER A 254 -5.85 15.40 2.56
N ARG A 255 -6.62 14.48 1.95
CA ARG A 255 -6.67 13.05 2.29
C ARG A 255 -6.76 12.22 1.02
N LEU A 256 -6.03 11.09 0.97
CA LEU A 256 -6.01 10.17 -0.15
C LEU A 256 -6.01 8.74 0.36
N ILE A 257 -7.11 8.04 0.15
CA ILE A 257 -7.36 6.69 0.66
C ILE A 257 -7.53 5.75 -0.52
N ARG A 258 -6.67 4.75 -0.67
CA ARG A 258 -6.90 3.70 -1.68
C ARG A 258 -7.92 2.71 -1.15
N ILE A 259 -9.10 2.65 -1.79
CA ILE A 259 -10.22 1.80 -1.38
C ILE A 259 -10.29 0.49 -2.14
N SER A 260 -9.69 0.40 -3.35
CA SER A 260 -9.58 -0.87 -4.07
C SER A 260 -8.34 -0.96 -4.94
N TYR A 261 -7.91 -2.18 -5.20
CA TYR A 261 -6.85 -2.55 -6.13
C TYR A 261 -7.32 -3.77 -6.94
N GLY A 262 -7.71 -3.56 -8.20
CA GLY A 262 -8.39 -4.58 -8.99
C GLY A 262 -9.64 -5.08 -8.27
N PRO A 263 -9.79 -6.41 -8.09
CA PRO A 263 -10.93 -7.01 -7.41
C PRO A 263 -10.88 -6.88 -5.88
N PHE A 264 -9.72 -6.57 -5.31
CA PHE A 264 -9.54 -6.49 -3.86
C PHE A 264 -10.04 -5.14 -3.33
N GLN A 265 -10.87 -5.20 -2.31
CA GLN A 265 -11.48 -4.04 -1.66
C GLN A 265 -10.86 -3.84 -0.26
N LEU A 266 -10.80 -2.58 0.18
CA LEU A 266 -10.43 -2.26 1.55
C LEU A 266 -11.48 -2.83 2.53
N GLY A 267 -12.77 -2.66 2.22
CA GLY A 267 -13.86 -3.11 3.07
C GLY A 267 -13.79 -2.49 4.46
N ASP A 268 -14.11 -3.30 5.46
CA ASP A 268 -14.16 -2.91 6.88
C ASP A 268 -12.81 -3.07 7.59
N LEU A 269 -11.71 -3.23 6.84
CA LEU A 269 -10.39 -3.38 7.43
C LEU A 269 -10.01 -2.11 8.20
N GLU A 270 -9.70 -2.26 9.49
CA GLU A 270 -9.33 -1.16 10.36
C GLU A 270 -7.93 -0.61 10.03
N ASP A 271 -7.68 0.65 10.40
CA ASP A 271 -6.39 1.32 10.21
C ASP A 271 -5.25 0.53 10.89
N GLY A 272 -4.23 0.15 10.14
CA GLY A 272 -3.12 -0.69 10.60
C GLY A 272 -3.42 -2.20 10.65
N ALA A 273 -4.63 -2.64 10.35
CA ALA A 273 -4.97 -4.06 10.34
C ALA A 273 -4.49 -4.76 9.06
N ILE A 274 -4.17 -6.06 9.21
CA ILE A 274 -3.79 -6.95 8.11
C ILE A 274 -4.63 -8.22 8.14
N GLU A 275 -5.08 -8.65 6.96
CA GLU A 275 -5.92 -9.84 6.80
C GLU A 275 -5.49 -10.64 5.57
N GLN A 276 -5.41 -11.95 5.71
CA GLN A 276 -5.10 -12.84 4.60
C GLN A 276 -6.31 -13.02 3.68
N VAL A 277 -6.10 -12.90 2.37
CA VAL A 277 -7.10 -13.22 1.35
C VAL A 277 -7.23 -14.74 1.27
N LYS A 278 -8.47 -15.24 1.33
CA LYS A 278 -8.73 -16.69 1.22
C LYS A 278 -8.15 -17.24 -0.09
N ALA A 279 -7.48 -18.39 0.00
CA ALA A 279 -6.81 -19.02 -1.14
C ALA A 279 -7.74 -19.21 -2.35
N ARG A 280 -9.00 -19.64 -2.10
CA ARG A 280 -10.01 -19.78 -3.16
C ARG A 280 -10.32 -18.47 -3.88
N VAL A 281 -10.44 -17.35 -3.13
CA VAL A 281 -10.69 -16.03 -3.73
C VAL A 281 -9.50 -15.61 -4.58
N LEU A 282 -8.28 -15.87 -4.10
CA LEU A 282 -7.07 -15.58 -4.83
C LEU A 282 -7.00 -16.39 -6.13
N ALA A 283 -7.31 -17.69 -6.08
CA ALA A 283 -7.35 -18.58 -7.25
C ALA A 283 -8.33 -18.09 -8.30
N ASP A 284 -9.57 -17.78 -7.90
CA ASP A 284 -10.61 -17.28 -8.79
C ASP A 284 -10.19 -15.99 -9.49
N GLN A 285 -9.54 -15.06 -8.76
CA GLN A 285 -9.11 -13.78 -9.31
C GLN A 285 -7.90 -13.89 -10.24
N LEU A 286 -7.04 -14.88 -10.03
CA LEU A 286 -5.86 -15.15 -10.87
C LEU A 286 -6.18 -16.08 -12.05
N GLY A 287 -7.38 -16.67 -12.10
CA GLY A 287 -7.75 -17.68 -13.09
C GLY A 287 -7.01 -18.98 -12.91
N LEU A 288 -6.55 -19.29 -11.69
CA LEU A 288 -5.93 -20.56 -11.32
C LEU A 288 -7.05 -21.56 -11.05
N GLY A 289 -6.98 -22.74 -11.68
CA GLY A 289 -7.92 -23.83 -11.35
C GLY A 289 -7.76 -24.31 -9.91
N ASP A 290 -8.79 -24.96 -9.36
CA ASP A 290 -8.86 -25.42 -7.95
C ASP A 290 -7.67 -26.29 -7.49
N SER A 291 -6.93 -26.89 -8.41
CA SER A 291 -5.82 -27.84 -8.09
C SER A 291 -4.52 -27.20 -7.60
N THR A 292 -4.38 -25.89 -7.66
CA THR A 292 -3.08 -25.23 -7.39
C THR A 292 -2.94 -24.73 -5.93
N LEU A 293 -4.00 -24.73 -5.12
CA LEU A 293 -4.05 -24.09 -3.81
C LEU A 293 -4.47 -25.00 -2.64
N GLU A 294 -4.50 -26.31 -2.83
CA GLU A 294 -5.00 -27.29 -1.83
C GLU A 294 -4.21 -27.38 -0.51
N ALA A 295 -3.18 -26.56 -0.28
CA ALA A 295 -2.28 -26.76 0.86
C ALA A 295 -2.28 -25.70 1.97
N SER A 296 -3.23 -24.77 2.05
CA SER A 296 -3.21 -23.79 3.15
C SER A 296 -4.55 -23.45 3.76
N GLU A 297 -5.25 -24.43 4.32
CA GLU A 297 -6.23 -24.18 5.36
C GLU A 297 -5.54 -24.05 6.73
N LYS A 298 -4.59 -23.12 6.86
CA LYS A 298 -4.28 -22.58 8.17
C LYS A 298 -5.34 -21.52 8.49
N PRO A 299 -5.82 -21.42 9.74
CA PRO A 299 -6.88 -20.49 10.11
C PRO A 299 -6.49 -19.08 9.71
N THR A 300 -7.40 -18.37 9.10
CA THR A 300 -7.28 -16.96 8.73
C THR A 300 -6.96 -16.17 9.99
N LEU A 301 -5.72 -15.75 10.16
CA LEU A 301 -5.33 -14.85 11.24
C LEU A 301 -5.87 -13.46 10.89
N SER A 302 -7.05 -13.16 11.41
CA SER A 302 -7.55 -11.79 11.45
C SER A 302 -6.99 -11.14 12.71
N ILE A 303 -5.94 -10.35 12.57
CA ILE A 303 -5.34 -9.64 13.70
C ILE A 303 -5.95 -8.25 13.76
N ASN A 304 -7.02 -8.13 14.56
CA ASN A 304 -7.80 -6.91 14.77
C ASN A 304 -7.22 -6.00 15.87
N LYS A 305 -5.90 -5.81 15.96
CA LYS A 305 -5.38 -4.77 16.86
C LYS A 305 -4.35 -3.93 16.11
N PRO A 306 -4.65 -2.65 15.85
CA PRO A 306 -3.65 -1.75 15.32
C PRO A 306 -2.53 -1.59 16.35
N ALA A 307 -1.32 -1.99 15.99
CA ALA A 307 -0.11 -1.68 16.77
C ALA A 307 0.20 -0.17 16.71
N TYR A 308 -0.35 0.52 15.71
CA TYR A 308 -0.14 1.95 15.48
C TYR A 308 -1.25 2.79 16.12
N LYS A 309 -0.90 3.57 17.14
CA LYS A 309 -1.76 4.65 17.63
C LYS A 309 -1.40 5.92 16.86
N SER A 310 -2.28 6.41 16.01
CA SER A 310 -2.14 7.70 15.32
C SER A 310 -2.21 8.85 16.33
N GLY A 311 -1.15 9.03 17.08
CA GLY A 311 -1.03 9.99 18.19
C GLY A 311 -0.26 11.23 17.80
N ALA A 312 -0.74 12.04 16.86
CA ALA A 312 -0.25 13.40 16.73
C ALA A 312 -0.98 14.33 17.70
N LYS A 313 -0.71 14.22 19.00
CA LYS A 313 -0.88 15.34 19.91
C LYS A 313 0.23 16.33 19.61
N ARG A 314 -0.07 17.33 18.78
CA ARG A 314 0.74 18.56 18.70
C ARG A 314 0.82 19.15 20.12
N GLY A 315 2.02 19.11 20.71
CA GLY A 315 2.32 19.81 21.94
C GLY A 315 1.96 21.28 21.79
N ARG A 316 1.03 21.76 22.58
CA ARG A 316 0.83 23.19 22.82
C ARG A 316 2.08 23.69 23.51
N ASN A 317 2.89 24.48 22.83
CA ASN A 317 3.88 25.35 23.45
C ASN A 317 3.15 26.28 24.43
N ALA A 318 3.28 25.99 25.71
CA ALA A 318 2.93 26.92 26.75
C ALA A 318 3.96 28.05 26.79
N ASN A 319 3.62 29.17 26.16
CA ASN A 319 4.33 30.42 26.35
C ASN A 319 4.20 30.81 27.84
N HIS A 320 5.25 30.61 28.59
CA HIS A 320 5.43 31.21 29.92
C HIS A 320 5.83 32.68 29.72
N SER A 321 4.84 33.56 29.78
CA SER A 321 5.06 34.99 29.92
C SER A 321 5.49 35.28 31.36
N GLY A 322 6.77 35.29 31.61
CA GLY A 322 7.34 35.81 32.84
C GLY A 322 7.18 37.33 32.90
N LYS A 323 6.40 37.79 33.87
CA LYS A 323 6.34 39.21 34.26
C LYS A 323 7.69 39.64 34.85
N PRO A 324 8.22 40.82 34.47
CA PRO A 324 9.37 41.39 35.22
C PRO A 324 8.91 42.02 36.51
N SER A 325 9.48 41.58 37.63
CA SER A 325 9.33 42.24 38.94
C SER A 325 10.16 43.51 38.96
N ARG A 326 9.51 44.63 39.25
CA ARG A 326 10.11 45.90 39.60
C ARG A 326 10.84 45.77 40.94
N GLY A 327 12.16 45.89 40.98
CA GLY A 327 12.99 46.11 42.14
C GLY A 327 13.41 47.57 42.22
N ASN A 328 13.12 48.20 43.33
CA ASN A 328 13.31 49.58 43.69
C ASN A 328 14.80 49.88 44.00
N PRO A 329 15.30 51.09 43.78
CA PRO A 329 16.69 51.44 44.07
C PRO A 329 16.87 51.97 45.49
N HIS A 330 17.86 51.49 46.19
CA HIS A 330 18.36 52.18 47.40
C HIS A 330 19.82 52.57 47.26
N LYS A 331 19.93 53.83 47.50
CA LYS A 331 21.02 54.75 47.76
C LYS A 331 22.17 54.23 48.65
N THR A 332 23.25 54.99 48.51
CA THR A 332 24.38 55.27 49.41
C THR A 332 25.63 54.40 49.13
N GLY A 333 26.85 54.88 49.04
CA GLY A 333 27.47 56.16 49.28
C GLY A 333 28.96 55.89 49.62
N ARG A 334 29.83 56.74 49.11
CA ARG A 334 31.19 57.08 49.67
C ARG A 334 32.17 55.89 49.91
N ARG A 335 33.26 55.78 49.27
CA ARG A 335 34.54 56.54 49.31
C ARG A 335 35.42 56.09 48.15
#